data_99327270591459d2bd9f3fbd4c5ced2a
#
_entry.id   99327270591459d2bd9f3fbd4c5ced2a
#
_cell.length_a   1.000
_cell.length_b   1.000
_cell.length_c   1.000
_cell.angle_alpha   90.00
_cell.angle_beta   90.00
_cell.angle_gamma   90.00
#
_symmetry.space_group_name_H-M   'P 1'
#
loop_
_entity.id
_entity.type
_entity.pdbx_description
1 polymer ?
#
loop_
_entity_poly.entity_id
_entity_poly.type
_entity_poly.pdbx_seq_one_letter_code
_entity_poly.pdbx_strand_id
1 'polypeptide(L)'
;MREAMTASSVLPTGLGPALRSLAAIALCSLMAACGSTAETAPPPVAAMPAQPQAAPPQPENVIGTGSVRIALILPLGASGNAATAARSLRNAAELALGEAGGADLQILVKDDGGTSQGAQAAAQQALDEGARAIVGPLFAHTVAAAGGVARQRNVPLVGFSTDTNVATRGVYLLSFLPETDVERVVRYAASQGKRSFAALVPDNAYGKVVEAAFRETVPATGGRIVGLERYATGSAAAYAEAAKRIAAGAQQADALFIPDAGDAVPQILAALQAAGVNPAGKQLMGTGLWDNPRLAANPALAGGIYAAPDPAGYRAFADRYAARFGSPPVRTASLAHDAVSLMAVIVRTQGPMGISDTAIQNPSGFSGVDGVFRFLADGTNQRGLAVMRIENGGIRVADPAPRSFTGAAL
;
A
#
# COMPACT_ATOMS: atom_id res chain seq x y z
N MET A 1 -47.97 38.60 11.23
CA MET A 1 -49.05 37.90 10.49
C MET A 1 -48.59 36.47 10.43
N ARG A 2 -48.99 35.61 11.40
CA ARG A 2 -50.18 34.71 11.42
C ARG A 2 -50.12 33.76 10.24
N GLU A 3 -50.15 32.45 10.30
CA GLU A 3 -50.74 31.41 11.22
C GLU A 3 -50.03 30.07 10.89
N ALA A 4 -49.58 29.20 11.70
CA ALA A 4 -50.16 28.24 12.64
C ALA A 4 -51.39 27.46 12.16
N MET A 5 -51.27 26.12 12.08
CA MET A 5 -52.30 25.09 12.32
C MET A 5 -51.66 23.71 12.08
N THR A 6 -51.32 22.89 13.03
CA THR A 6 -52.03 21.95 13.92
C THR A 6 -53.13 21.10 13.29
N ALA A 7 -52.98 19.78 13.43
CA ALA A 7 -53.94 18.74 13.82
C ALA A 7 -53.34 17.37 13.49
N SER A 8 -53.00 16.51 14.40
CA SER A 8 -53.78 15.73 15.40
C SER A 8 -54.50 14.50 14.83
N SER A 9 -54.02 13.37 15.38
CA SER A 9 -54.71 12.15 15.82
C SER A 9 -55.43 11.27 14.79
N VAL A 10 -55.26 9.96 14.88
CA VAL A 10 -56.12 9.02 15.62
C VAL A 10 -55.56 7.59 15.49
N LEU A 11 -55.34 6.93 16.61
CA LEU A 11 -55.37 5.47 16.76
C LEU A 11 -56.82 4.98 16.78
N PRO A 12 -57.09 3.72 16.47
CA PRO A 12 -57.76 2.96 17.48
C PRO A 12 -57.17 1.54 17.75
N THR A 13 -57.30 1.27 18.98
CA THR A 13 -57.27 0.02 19.73
C THR A 13 -58.24 -1.03 19.25
N GLY A 14 -57.89 -2.32 19.42
CA GLY A 14 -58.82 -3.43 19.33
C GLY A 14 -58.23 -4.69 19.96
N LEU A 15 -58.70 -4.98 21.15
CA LEU A 15 -58.37 -6.10 22.05
C LEU A 15 -58.87 -7.48 21.59
N GLY A 16 -58.08 -8.50 21.96
CA GLY A 16 -58.49 -9.59 22.81
C GLY A 16 -59.12 -10.86 22.19
N PRO A 17 -59.33 -11.88 23.02
CA PRO A 17 -58.35 -12.77 23.59
C PRO A 17 -58.78 -14.29 23.47
N ALA A 18 -57.90 -15.14 23.95
CA ALA A 18 -58.18 -16.41 24.65
C ALA A 18 -58.67 -17.66 23.90
N LEU A 19 -58.14 -18.78 24.13
CA LEU A 19 -58.54 -19.92 24.96
C LEU A 19 -57.75 -21.16 24.51
N ARG A 20 -56.91 -21.76 25.35
CA ARG A 20 -57.13 -22.97 26.19
C ARG A 20 -57.55 -24.21 25.36
N SER A 21 -56.96 -25.40 25.40
CA SER A 21 -56.76 -26.28 26.55
C SER A 21 -56.12 -27.60 26.10
N LEU A 22 -55.29 -28.16 26.94
CA LEU A 22 -55.34 -29.44 27.64
C LEU A 22 -55.18 -30.76 26.82
N ALA A 23 -54.14 -31.48 27.17
CA ALA A 23 -54.08 -32.74 27.97
C ALA A 23 -54.28 -34.00 27.11
N ALA A 24 -53.65 -35.14 27.29
CA ALA A 24 -53.22 -35.95 28.43
C ALA A 24 -52.44 -37.16 27.90
N ILE A 25 -51.37 -37.62 28.54
CA ILE A 25 -51.21 -38.81 29.39
C ILE A 25 -51.66 -40.15 28.79
N ALA A 26 -50.69 -41.15 28.69
CA ALA A 26 -50.76 -42.59 29.09
C ALA A 26 -49.42 -43.24 28.64
N LEU A 27 -48.53 -43.66 29.45
CA LEU A 27 -48.36 -44.69 30.50
C LEU A 27 -48.77 -46.11 30.06
N CYS A 28 -47.78 -47.00 30.01
CA CYS A 28 -47.77 -48.43 30.38
C CYS A 28 -46.53 -49.10 29.77
N SER A 29 -45.51 -49.44 30.50
CA SER A 29 -45.31 -50.59 31.45
C SER A 29 -44.92 -51.90 30.78
N LEU A 30 -43.73 -52.40 31.18
CA LEU A 30 -43.23 -53.71 31.43
C LEU A 30 -43.34 -54.80 30.35
N MET A 31 -42.20 -55.41 30.04
CA MET A 31 -41.87 -56.78 30.58
C MET A 31 -40.45 -57.18 30.22
N ALA A 32 -39.74 -57.68 31.19
CA ALA A 32 -38.44 -58.30 31.11
C ALA A 32 -38.52 -59.67 30.50
N ALA A 33 -37.54 -60.08 29.69
CA ALA A 33 -37.20 -61.47 29.45
C ALA A 33 -35.68 -61.62 29.31
N CYS A 34 -35.07 -62.30 30.27
CA CYS A 34 -33.73 -62.85 30.23
C CYS A 34 -33.58 -63.90 29.12
N GLY A 35 -32.59 -63.76 28.28
CA GLY A 35 -32.11 -64.76 27.37
C GLY A 35 -30.60 -64.58 27.16
N SER A 36 -29.80 -65.32 27.92
CA SER A 36 -28.37 -65.46 27.76
C SER A 36 -28.05 -66.27 26.52
N THR A 37 -27.56 -65.70 25.49
CA THR A 37 -26.87 -66.34 24.38
C THR A 37 -25.43 -65.95 24.39
N ALA A 38 -24.53 -66.91 24.48
CA ALA A 38 -23.08 -66.75 24.38
C ALA A 38 -22.74 -66.22 23.03
N GLU A 39 -22.22 -64.96 23.02
CA GLU A 39 -21.76 -64.22 21.83
C GLU A 39 -20.33 -64.66 21.57
N THR A 40 -20.12 -65.32 20.46
CA THR A 40 -18.80 -65.65 19.91
C THR A 40 -18.15 -64.36 19.47
N ALA A 41 -16.99 -64.04 20.06
CA ALA A 41 -16.20 -62.79 19.67
C ALA A 41 -15.90 -62.84 18.18
N PRO A 42 -16.13 -61.69 17.46
CA PRO A 42 -15.70 -61.55 16.06
C PRO A 42 -14.19 -61.56 15.98
N PRO A 43 -13.61 -62.01 14.86
CA PRO A 43 -12.16 -61.96 14.65
C PRO A 43 -11.63 -60.51 14.62
N PRO A 44 -10.36 -60.28 15.02
CA PRO A 44 -9.78 -58.92 15.03
C PRO A 44 -9.77 -58.36 13.62
N VAL A 45 -10.53 -57.28 13.42
CA VAL A 45 -10.49 -56.49 12.18
C VAL A 45 -9.11 -55.85 12.11
N ALA A 46 -8.33 -56.19 11.09
CA ALA A 46 -7.06 -55.56 10.83
C ALA A 46 -7.27 -54.04 10.75
N ALA A 47 -6.56 -53.29 11.58
CA ALA A 47 -6.58 -51.83 11.58
C ALA A 47 -6.16 -51.34 10.20
N MET A 48 -7.11 -50.77 9.47
CA MET A 48 -6.78 -49.98 8.25
C MET A 48 -5.81 -48.88 8.64
N PRO A 49 -4.75 -48.61 7.81
CA PRO A 49 -3.87 -47.48 8.06
C PRO A 49 -4.72 -46.22 8.13
N ALA A 50 -4.53 -45.45 9.20
CA ALA A 50 -5.21 -44.17 9.38
C ALA A 50 -4.91 -43.30 8.15
N GLN A 51 -5.94 -42.98 7.38
CA GLN A 51 -5.82 -41.97 6.32
C GLN A 51 -5.36 -40.66 6.97
N PRO A 52 -4.41 -39.95 6.37
CA PRO A 52 -4.04 -38.65 6.87
C PRO A 52 -5.30 -37.79 6.98
N GLN A 53 -5.67 -37.46 8.21
CA GLN A 53 -6.80 -36.59 8.48
C GLN A 53 -6.50 -35.26 7.79
N ALA A 54 -7.28 -34.87 6.77
CA ALA A 54 -7.17 -33.56 6.13
C ALA A 54 -7.25 -32.53 7.26
N ALA A 55 -6.26 -31.64 7.29
CA ALA A 55 -6.27 -30.54 8.24
C ALA A 55 -7.62 -29.78 8.15
N PRO A 56 -8.22 -29.41 9.28
CA PRO A 56 -9.48 -28.67 9.27
C PRO A 56 -9.33 -27.44 8.38
N PRO A 57 -10.37 -27.10 7.57
CA PRO A 57 -10.31 -25.91 6.72
C PRO A 57 -9.98 -24.70 7.58
N GLN A 58 -8.91 -23.99 7.21
CA GLN A 58 -8.52 -22.76 7.91
C GLN A 58 -9.63 -21.73 7.74
N PRO A 59 -9.97 -20.96 8.77
CA PRO A 59 -10.94 -19.87 8.63
C PRO A 59 -10.45 -18.92 7.53
N GLU A 60 -11.35 -18.44 6.69
CA GLU A 60 -11.05 -17.58 5.51
C GLU A 60 -10.16 -16.36 5.83
N ASN A 61 -10.06 -16.01 7.11
CA ASN A 61 -9.31 -14.86 7.62
C ASN A 61 -7.92 -15.19 8.18
N VAL A 62 -7.38 -16.40 7.89
CA VAL A 62 -6.05 -16.81 8.33
C VAL A 62 -5.27 -17.39 7.15
N ILE A 63 -4.01 -16.95 6.98
CA ILE A 63 -3.10 -17.45 5.95
C ILE A 63 -1.87 -18.03 6.65
N GLY A 64 -1.51 -19.30 6.31
CA GLY A 64 -0.38 -20.00 6.91
C GLY A 64 -0.70 -20.65 8.25
N THR A 65 0.25 -21.46 8.76
CA THR A 65 0.10 -22.31 9.94
C THR A 65 1.20 -22.10 10.98
N GLY A 66 2.06 -21.09 10.81
CA GLY A 66 3.16 -20.80 11.72
C GLY A 66 2.70 -20.38 13.12
N SER A 67 3.62 -20.42 14.08
CA SER A 67 3.34 -20.05 15.48
C SER A 67 3.44 -18.55 15.72
N VAL A 68 4.20 -17.81 14.90
CA VAL A 68 4.33 -16.37 15.00
C VAL A 68 3.22 -15.67 14.23
N ARG A 69 2.36 -14.95 14.94
CA ARG A 69 1.22 -14.26 14.33
C ARG A 69 1.58 -12.82 13.96
N ILE A 70 1.23 -12.41 12.74
CA ILE A 70 1.18 -11.01 12.33
C ILE A 70 -0.22 -10.67 11.83
N ALA A 71 -0.66 -9.43 11.96
CA ALA A 71 -1.91 -8.97 11.39
C ALA A 71 -1.69 -8.40 9.99
N LEU A 72 -2.64 -8.66 9.08
CA LEU A 72 -2.78 -7.95 7.80
C LEU A 72 -4.11 -7.19 7.83
N ILE A 73 -4.04 -5.88 8.01
CA ILE A 73 -5.23 -5.02 8.12
C ILE A 73 -5.44 -4.30 6.79
N LEU A 74 -6.60 -4.50 6.15
CA LEU A 74 -6.91 -3.97 4.82
C LEU A 74 -8.40 -3.60 4.72
N PRO A 75 -8.79 -2.66 3.84
CA PRO A 75 -10.19 -2.27 3.62
C PRO A 75 -10.93 -3.28 2.73
N LEU A 76 -11.06 -4.54 3.19
CA LEU A 76 -11.64 -5.65 2.41
C LEU A 76 -13.14 -5.46 2.15
N GLY A 77 -13.87 -4.88 3.10
CA GLY A 77 -15.28 -4.55 3.00
C GLY A 77 -15.58 -3.23 2.30
N ALA A 78 -14.56 -2.47 1.88
CA ALA A 78 -14.76 -1.26 1.10
C ALA A 78 -15.29 -1.58 -0.31
N SER A 79 -15.66 -0.55 -1.07
CA SER A 79 -16.15 -0.68 -2.45
C SER A 79 -15.16 -0.12 -3.48
N GLY A 80 -15.37 -0.42 -4.76
CA GLY A 80 -14.62 0.15 -5.89
C GLY A 80 -13.12 -0.17 -5.85
N ASN A 81 -12.30 0.83 -6.15
CA ASN A 81 -10.83 0.66 -6.24
C ASN A 81 -10.19 0.24 -4.92
N ALA A 82 -10.73 0.68 -3.78
CA ALA A 82 -10.24 0.30 -2.47
C ALA A 82 -10.36 -1.20 -2.22
N ALA A 83 -11.52 -1.80 -2.52
CA ALA A 83 -11.75 -3.23 -2.42
C ALA A 83 -10.84 -4.03 -3.38
N THR A 84 -10.65 -3.53 -4.60
CA THR A 84 -9.74 -4.16 -5.57
C THR A 84 -8.30 -4.13 -5.08
N ALA A 85 -7.84 -3.01 -4.55
CA ALA A 85 -6.52 -2.89 -3.96
C ALA A 85 -6.36 -3.82 -2.75
N ALA A 86 -7.34 -3.84 -1.82
CA ALA A 86 -7.32 -4.69 -0.64
C ALA A 86 -7.20 -6.18 -0.99
N ARG A 87 -7.99 -6.68 -1.94
CA ARG A 87 -7.89 -8.07 -2.42
C ARG A 87 -6.54 -8.36 -3.03
N SER A 88 -6.00 -7.43 -3.82
CA SER A 88 -4.70 -7.62 -4.46
C SER A 88 -3.55 -7.63 -3.45
N LEU A 89 -3.60 -6.77 -2.43
CA LEU A 89 -2.65 -6.75 -1.31
C LEU A 89 -2.72 -8.05 -0.48
N ARG A 90 -3.94 -8.55 -0.18
CA ARG A 90 -4.13 -9.82 0.52
C ARG A 90 -3.52 -10.99 -0.25
N ASN A 91 -3.79 -11.08 -1.55
CA ASN A 91 -3.24 -12.12 -2.41
C ASN A 91 -1.71 -12.03 -2.49
N ALA A 92 -1.15 -10.82 -2.56
CA ALA A 92 0.30 -10.61 -2.56
C ALA A 92 0.95 -11.04 -1.24
N ALA A 93 0.29 -10.80 -0.10
CA ALA A 93 0.72 -11.30 1.21
C ALA A 93 0.71 -12.83 1.29
N GLU A 94 -0.33 -13.48 0.71
CA GLU A 94 -0.42 -14.94 0.60
C GLU A 94 0.70 -15.50 -0.28
N LEU A 95 0.99 -14.85 -1.42
CA LEU A 95 2.08 -15.25 -2.31
C LEU A 95 3.43 -15.17 -1.58
N ALA A 96 3.68 -14.04 -0.90
CA ALA A 96 4.92 -13.83 -0.15
C ALA A 96 5.15 -14.89 0.93
N LEU A 97 4.11 -15.23 1.70
CA LEU A 97 4.22 -16.29 2.71
C LEU A 97 4.49 -17.65 2.07
N GLY A 98 3.85 -17.96 0.94
CA GLY A 98 4.10 -19.20 0.18
C GLY A 98 5.54 -19.27 -0.36
N GLU A 99 6.14 -18.14 -0.74
CA GLU A 99 7.52 -18.04 -1.23
C GLU A 99 8.57 -18.00 -0.09
N ALA A 100 8.15 -17.76 1.15
CA ALA A 100 9.05 -17.61 2.30
C ALA A 100 9.72 -18.91 2.80
N GLY A 101 9.52 -20.03 2.11
CA GLY A 101 10.24 -21.27 2.38
C GLY A 101 10.02 -21.87 3.78
N GLY A 102 8.77 -21.89 4.25
CA GLY A 102 8.40 -22.51 5.54
C GLY A 102 8.71 -21.62 6.75
N ALA A 103 8.70 -20.30 6.57
CA ALA A 103 8.77 -19.38 7.71
C ALA A 103 7.65 -19.68 8.72
N ASP A 104 8.02 -19.72 10.02
CA ASP A 104 7.08 -19.97 11.12
C ASP A 104 6.16 -18.77 11.35
N LEU A 105 5.36 -18.43 10.32
CA LEU A 105 4.52 -17.24 10.28
C LEU A 105 3.06 -17.59 9.98
N GLN A 106 2.15 -16.92 10.66
CA GLN A 106 0.71 -16.96 10.44
C GLN A 106 0.18 -15.54 10.29
N ILE A 107 -0.61 -15.27 9.26
CA ILE A 107 -1.19 -13.97 8.98
C ILE A 107 -2.67 -13.96 9.39
N LEU A 108 -3.02 -13.11 10.34
CA LEU A 108 -4.40 -12.82 10.73
C LEU A 108 -4.92 -11.70 9.85
N VAL A 109 -5.83 -12.02 8.93
CA VAL A 109 -6.42 -11.04 8.02
C VAL A 109 -7.58 -10.34 8.73
N LYS A 110 -7.55 -9.00 8.74
CA LYS A 110 -8.56 -8.17 9.40
C LYS A 110 -9.07 -7.11 8.43
N ASP A 111 -10.36 -6.86 8.47
CA ASP A 111 -11.01 -5.81 7.68
C ASP A 111 -11.14 -4.53 8.50
N ASP A 112 -10.64 -3.40 7.99
CA ASP A 112 -10.80 -2.08 8.58
C ASP A 112 -11.99 -1.29 7.99
N GLY A 113 -12.64 -1.85 6.97
CA GLY A 113 -13.74 -1.20 6.26
C GLY A 113 -13.37 0.16 5.64
N GLY A 114 -12.08 0.49 5.59
CA GLY A 114 -11.57 1.79 5.14
C GLY A 114 -11.86 2.93 6.12
N THR A 115 -12.08 2.65 7.41
CA THR A 115 -12.46 3.64 8.43
C THR A 115 -11.48 3.64 9.60
N SER A 116 -11.29 4.81 10.24
CA SER A 116 -10.45 4.92 11.44
C SER A 116 -10.94 4.02 12.58
N GLN A 117 -12.25 3.95 12.80
CA GLN A 117 -12.85 3.12 13.83
C GLN A 117 -12.64 1.63 13.54
N GLY A 118 -12.84 1.21 12.29
CA GLY A 118 -12.59 -0.18 11.87
C GLY A 118 -11.13 -0.57 12.03
N ALA A 119 -10.20 0.32 11.64
CA ALA A 119 -8.77 0.08 11.78
C ALA A 119 -8.33 -0.03 13.26
N GLN A 120 -8.89 0.81 14.14
CA GLN A 120 -8.66 0.73 15.58
C GLN A 120 -9.15 -0.61 16.15
N ALA A 121 -10.39 -1.01 15.81
CA ALA A 121 -10.97 -2.27 16.26
C ALA A 121 -10.19 -3.50 15.72
N ALA A 122 -9.85 -3.48 14.43
CA ALA A 122 -9.06 -4.54 13.79
C ALA A 122 -7.67 -4.69 14.42
N ALA A 123 -6.99 -3.59 14.71
CA ALA A 123 -5.70 -3.59 15.40
C ALA A 123 -5.83 -4.15 16.82
N GLN A 124 -6.82 -3.70 17.61
CA GLN A 124 -7.05 -4.19 18.96
C GLN A 124 -7.30 -5.71 18.94
N GLN A 125 -8.22 -6.18 18.09
CA GLN A 125 -8.53 -7.59 17.97
C GLN A 125 -7.30 -8.42 17.59
N ALA A 126 -6.53 -7.97 16.60
CA ALA A 126 -5.34 -8.68 16.16
C ALA A 126 -4.28 -8.80 17.27
N LEU A 127 -4.07 -7.74 18.04
CA LEU A 127 -3.13 -7.76 19.18
C LEU A 127 -3.62 -8.63 20.34
N ASP A 128 -4.92 -8.66 20.60
CA ASP A 128 -5.52 -9.56 21.61
C ASP A 128 -5.41 -11.03 21.16
N GLU A 129 -5.42 -11.31 19.85
CA GLU A 129 -5.13 -12.61 19.25
C GLU A 129 -3.63 -12.95 19.20
N GLY A 130 -2.76 -12.08 19.70
CA GLY A 130 -1.32 -12.31 19.84
C GLY A 130 -0.49 -11.92 18.61
N ALA A 131 -0.98 -11.03 17.74
CA ALA A 131 -0.17 -10.51 16.64
C ALA A 131 1.05 -9.71 17.16
N ARG A 132 2.22 -9.97 16.59
CA ARG A 132 3.50 -9.35 16.97
C ARG A 132 3.92 -8.22 16.03
N ALA A 133 3.23 -8.05 14.92
CA ALA A 133 3.34 -6.93 14.00
C ALA A 133 2.01 -6.70 13.29
N ILE A 134 1.82 -5.49 12.81
CA ILE A 134 0.71 -5.15 11.93
C ILE A 134 1.30 -4.76 10.57
N VAL A 135 0.81 -5.39 9.50
CA VAL A 135 1.06 -5.07 8.09
C VAL A 135 -0.20 -4.38 7.55
N GLY A 136 -0.06 -3.25 6.88
CA GLY A 136 -1.18 -2.34 6.62
C GLY A 136 -1.38 -1.38 7.79
N PRO A 137 -2.45 -0.58 7.80
CA PRO A 137 -3.49 -0.38 6.79
C PRO A 137 -3.05 0.37 5.53
N LEU A 138 -4.03 0.62 4.64
CA LEU A 138 -3.77 1.27 3.34
C LEU A 138 -3.85 2.81 3.38
N PHE A 139 -4.81 3.38 4.09
CA PHE A 139 -5.07 4.82 4.09
C PHE A 139 -4.42 5.54 5.28
N ALA A 140 -4.08 6.82 5.11
CA ALA A 140 -3.44 7.61 6.18
C ALA A 140 -4.22 7.60 7.50
N HIS A 141 -5.53 7.86 7.45
CA HIS A 141 -6.37 7.90 8.64
C HIS A 141 -6.53 6.53 9.31
N THR A 142 -6.49 5.43 8.55
CA THR A 142 -6.53 4.07 9.11
C THR A 142 -5.15 3.66 9.69
N VAL A 143 -4.04 4.08 9.05
CA VAL A 143 -2.68 3.90 9.60
C VAL A 143 -2.54 4.66 10.93
N ALA A 144 -2.99 5.91 11.00
CA ALA A 144 -2.95 6.70 12.24
C ALA A 144 -3.74 6.02 13.38
N ALA A 145 -4.94 5.53 13.08
CA ALA A 145 -5.81 4.87 14.07
C ALA A 145 -5.23 3.54 14.56
N ALA A 146 -4.83 2.64 13.66
CA ALA A 146 -4.20 1.36 14.01
C ALA A 146 -2.83 1.57 14.68
N GLY A 147 -2.06 2.55 14.22
CA GLY A 147 -0.76 2.92 14.78
C GLY A 147 -0.84 3.41 16.23
N GLY A 148 -1.91 4.13 16.58
CA GLY A 148 -2.18 4.52 17.97
C GLY A 148 -2.31 3.29 18.89
N VAL A 149 -3.05 2.26 18.45
CA VAL A 149 -3.23 1.00 19.20
C VAL A 149 -1.91 0.21 19.25
N ALA A 150 -1.24 0.06 18.13
CA ALA A 150 0.02 -0.70 18.00
C ALA A 150 1.11 -0.14 18.96
N ARG A 151 1.28 1.18 18.99
CA ARG A 151 2.25 1.86 19.86
C ARG A 151 1.97 1.67 21.34
N GLN A 152 0.70 1.69 21.77
CA GLN A 152 0.33 1.42 23.17
C GLN A 152 0.73 0.02 23.62
N ARG A 153 0.80 -0.92 22.70
CA ARG A 153 1.20 -2.32 22.94
C ARG A 153 2.67 -2.60 22.60
N ASN A 154 3.45 -1.58 22.18
CA ASN A 154 4.82 -1.73 21.70
C ASN A 154 4.97 -2.76 20.58
N VAL A 155 4.00 -2.79 19.65
CA VAL A 155 3.99 -3.66 18.48
C VAL A 155 4.23 -2.80 17.24
N PRO A 156 5.21 -3.12 16.39
CA PRO A 156 5.48 -2.34 15.19
C PRO A 156 4.37 -2.49 14.15
N LEU A 157 4.10 -1.39 13.43
CA LEU A 157 3.17 -1.34 12.32
C LEU A 157 3.91 -0.93 11.04
N VAL A 158 3.68 -1.63 9.93
CA VAL A 158 4.16 -1.30 8.59
C VAL A 158 2.97 -0.99 7.69
N GLY A 159 2.62 0.30 7.57
CA GLY A 159 1.49 0.79 6.78
C GLY A 159 1.86 1.10 5.33
N PHE A 160 0.83 1.27 4.47
CA PHE A 160 1.01 1.50 3.03
C PHE A 160 0.65 2.92 2.59
N SER A 161 0.40 3.83 3.53
CA SER A 161 0.10 5.23 3.22
C SER A 161 1.29 5.95 2.59
N THR A 162 1.00 6.88 1.69
CA THR A 162 1.98 7.85 1.16
C THR A 162 2.03 9.15 1.96
N ASP A 163 1.17 9.32 2.95
CA ASP A 163 1.17 10.51 3.82
C ASP A 163 2.16 10.32 4.97
N THR A 164 3.30 10.98 4.87
CA THR A 164 4.39 10.89 5.83
C THR A 164 4.06 11.47 7.21
N ASN A 165 2.99 12.27 7.34
CA ASN A 165 2.55 12.80 8.63
C ASN A 165 2.05 11.73 9.61
N VAL A 166 1.70 10.53 9.12
CA VAL A 166 1.27 9.43 9.97
C VAL A 166 2.44 8.50 10.37
N ALA A 167 3.63 8.73 9.81
CA ALA A 167 4.84 8.03 10.18
C ALA A 167 5.37 8.50 11.55
N THR A 168 5.87 7.58 12.32
CA THR A 168 6.56 7.88 13.59
C THR A 168 7.28 6.62 14.06
N ARG A 169 8.08 6.71 15.10
CA ARG A 169 8.69 5.54 15.72
C ARG A 169 7.61 4.49 16.09
N GLY A 170 7.80 3.25 15.61
CA GLY A 170 6.85 2.14 15.76
C GLY A 170 5.73 2.11 14.72
N VAL A 171 5.61 3.14 13.88
CA VAL A 171 4.68 3.20 12.74
C VAL A 171 5.48 3.53 11.50
N TYR A 172 5.77 2.53 10.71
CA TYR A 172 6.59 2.59 9.51
C TYR A 172 5.73 2.63 8.26
N LEU A 173 6.14 3.40 7.27
CA LEU A 173 5.47 3.45 5.98
C LEU A 173 6.30 2.71 4.93
N LEU A 174 5.78 1.62 4.38
CA LEU A 174 6.33 0.98 3.21
C LEU A 174 5.49 1.41 2.00
N SER A 175 5.96 2.45 1.31
CA SER A 175 5.20 3.05 0.22
C SER A 175 6.11 3.62 -0.87
N PHE A 176 5.51 4.11 -1.94
CA PHE A 176 6.20 4.92 -2.95
C PHE A 176 6.03 6.38 -2.56
N LEU A 177 7.02 6.90 -1.83
CA LEU A 177 6.97 8.26 -1.29
C LEU A 177 7.40 9.26 -2.36
N PRO A 178 6.57 10.27 -2.70
CA PRO A 178 6.91 11.26 -3.73
C PRO A 178 8.19 12.03 -3.45
N GLU A 179 8.53 12.24 -2.19
CA GLU A 179 9.76 12.91 -1.75
C GLU A 179 11.01 12.19 -2.28
N THR A 180 10.99 10.85 -2.25
CA THR A 180 12.11 10.01 -2.72
C THR A 180 12.30 10.13 -4.23
N ASP A 181 11.21 10.24 -4.98
CA ASP A 181 11.25 10.44 -6.44
C ASP A 181 11.92 11.77 -6.76
N VAL A 182 11.50 12.84 -6.07
CA VAL A 182 12.05 14.20 -6.25
C VAL A 182 13.54 14.22 -5.90
N GLU A 183 13.91 13.69 -4.75
CA GLU A 183 15.30 13.63 -4.32
C GLU A 183 16.17 12.91 -5.36
N ARG A 184 15.73 11.75 -5.81
CA ARG A 184 16.47 10.94 -6.76
C ARG A 184 16.68 11.62 -8.11
N VAL A 185 15.61 12.17 -8.70
CA VAL A 185 15.68 12.79 -10.03
C VAL A 185 16.46 14.09 -10.02
N VAL A 186 16.32 14.92 -8.96
CA VAL A 186 17.06 16.18 -8.81
C VAL A 186 18.56 15.92 -8.59
N ARG A 187 18.93 14.99 -7.72
CA ARG A 187 20.32 14.59 -7.51
C ARG A 187 20.97 14.09 -8.79
N TYR A 188 20.25 13.25 -9.56
CA TYR A 188 20.74 12.80 -10.85
C TYR A 188 20.93 13.94 -11.84
N ALA A 189 19.95 14.84 -11.99
CA ALA A 189 20.10 16.00 -12.87
C ALA A 189 21.27 16.88 -12.46
N ALA A 190 21.47 17.11 -11.16
CA ALA A 190 22.62 17.84 -10.63
C ALA A 190 23.96 17.16 -10.93
N SER A 191 24.05 15.83 -10.84
CA SER A 191 25.25 15.05 -11.22
C SER A 191 25.56 15.17 -12.72
N GLN A 192 24.52 15.39 -13.55
CA GLN A 192 24.66 15.67 -14.99
C GLN A 192 24.96 17.16 -15.29
N GLY A 193 25.34 17.94 -14.27
CA GLY A 193 25.76 19.35 -14.42
C GLY A 193 24.63 20.36 -14.44
N LYS A 194 23.38 19.97 -14.22
CA LYS A 194 22.25 20.92 -14.12
C LYS A 194 22.36 21.71 -12.82
N ARG A 195 22.24 23.05 -12.88
CA ARG A 195 22.41 23.93 -11.73
C ARG A 195 21.25 24.89 -11.51
N SER A 196 20.43 25.13 -12.53
CA SER A 196 19.26 26.01 -12.45
C SER A 196 17.99 25.18 -12.75
N PHE A 197 17.02 25.26 -11.83
CA PHE A 197 15.82 24.44 -11.86
C PHE A 197 14.57 25.31 -11.83
N ALA A 198 13.58 24.99 -12.64
CA ALA A 198 12.25 25.57 -12.52
C ALA A 198 11.20 24.45 -12.38
N ALA A 199 10.11 24.73 -11.68
CA ALA A 199 9.06 23.76 -11.41
C ALA A 199 7.66 24.32 -11.63
N LEU A 200 6.80 23.55 -12.30
CA LEU A 200 5.36 23.76 -12.32
C LEU A 200 4.72 22.61 -11.57
N VAL A 201 4.07 22.89 -10.44
CA VAL A 201 3.52 21.89 -9.54
C VAL A 201 1.99 22.00 -9.41
N PRO A 202 1.24 20.89 -9.31
CA PRO A 202 -0.19 20.95 -9.12
C PRO A 202 -0.55 21.53 -7.74
N ASP A 203 -1.58 22.37 -7.65
CA ASP A 203 -2.07 22.91 -6.39
C ASP A 203 -3.03 21.93 -5.70
N ASN A 204 -2.46 20.87 -5.16
CA ASN A 204 -3.14 19.85 -4.37
C ASN A 204 -2.21 19.29 -3.27
N ALA A 205 -2.67 18.30 -2.50
CA ALA A 205 -1.88 17.71 -1.42
C ALA A 205 -0.56 17.09 -1.93
N TYR A 206 -0.59 16.36 -3.05
CA TYR A 206 0.59 15.78 -3.68
C TYR A 206 1.58 16.87 -4.14
N GLY A 207 1.07 17.92 -4.80
CA GLY A 207 1.93 19.04 -5.26
C GLY A 207 2.64 19.74 -4.11
N LYS A 208 2.00 19.89 -2.94
CA LYS A 208 2.63 20.46 -1.74
C LYS A 208 3.81 19.62 -1.26
N VAL A 209 3.67 18.31 -1.27
CA VAL A 209 4.72 17.36 -0.86
C VAL A 209 5.92 17.42 -1.81
N VAL A 210 5.67 17.31 -3.13
CA VAL A 210 6.77 17.35 -4.12
C VAL A 210 7.43 18.72 -4.21
N GLU A 211 6.68 19.82 -3.97
CA GLU A 211 7.25 21.16 -3.88
C GLU A 211 8.19 21.30 -2.68
N ALA A 212 7.78 20.80 -1.51
CA ALA A 212 8.61 20.85 -0.31
C ALA A 212 9.92 20.09 -0.53
N ALA A 213 9.85 18.86 -1.04
CA ALA A 213 11.01 18.04 -1.36
C ALA A 213 11.91 18.71 -2.42
N PHE A 214 11.33 19.35 -3.43
CA PHE A 214 12.07 20.07 -4.45
C PHE A 214 12.82 21.28 -3.88
N ARG A 215 12.16 22.08 -3.02
CA ARG A 215 12.76 23.24 -2.34
C ARG A 215 13.90 22.85 -1.40
N GLU A 216 13.85 21.69 -0.81
CA GLU A 216 14.90 21.14 0.03
C GLU A 216 16.06 20.57 -0.79
N THR A 217 15.75 19.74 -1.79
CA THR A 217 16.77 18.96 -2.50
C THR A 217 17.59 19.83 -3.45
N VAL A 218 16.99 20.79 -4.17
CA VAL A 218 17.73 21.59 -5.16
C VAL A 218 18.89 22.35 -4.52
N PRO A 219 18.71 23.12 -3.43
CA PRO A 219 19.84 23.79 -2.76
C PRO A 219 20.85 22.81 -2.17
N ALA A 220 20.40 21.67 -1.62
CA ALA A 220 21.27 20.63 -1.06
C ALA A 220 22.23 20.02 -2.12
N THR A 221 21.88 20.11 -3.42
CA THR A 221 22.75 19.68 -4.53
C THR A 221 23.62 20.81 -5.09
N GLY A 222 23.63 21.98 -4.46
CA GLY A 222 24.32 23.19 -4.97
C GLY A 222 23.61 23.83 -6.17
N GLY A 223 22.37 23.47 -6.42
CA GLY A 223 21.52 24.08 -7.45
C GLY A 223 20.76 25.32 -6.94
N ARG A 224 20.10 26.00 -7.85
CA ARG A 224 19.20 27.12 -7.52
C ARG A 224 17.85 26.98 -8.21
N ILE A 225 16.78 27.36 -7.51
CA ILE A 225 15.43 27.44 -8.07
C ILE A 225 15.29 28.81 -8.72
N VAL A 226 15.10 28.85 -10.04
CA VAL A 226 14.94 30.09 -10.83
C VAL A 226 13.48 30.41 -11.15
N GLY A 227 12.57 29.49 -10.88
CA GLY A 227 11.11 29.66 -11.02
C GLY A 227 10.36 28.52 -10.35
N LEU A 228 9.25 28.83 -9.69
CA LEU A 228 8.34 27.83 -9.16
C LEU A 228 6.94 28.43 -9.13
N GLU A 229 6.01 27.75 -9.81
CA GLU A 229 4.61 28.14 -9.89
C GLU A 229 3.69 26.97 -9.63
N ARG A 230 2.57 27.25 -8.97
CA ARG A 230 1.46 26.30 -8.79
C ARG A 230 0.36 26.54 -9.80
N TYR A 231 -0.33 25.48 -10.18
CA TYR A 231 -1.49 25.55 -11.08
C TYR A 231 -2.65 24.72 -10.58
N ALA A 232 -3.88 25.18 -10.84
CA ALA A 232 -5.07 24.39 -10.59
C ALA A 232 -5.14 23.25 -11.62
N THR A 233 -5.38 22.02 -11.15
CA THR A 233 -5.43 20.81 -11.97
C THR A 233 -6.66 20.78 -12.88
N GLY A 234 -6.53 20.14 -14.05
CA GLY A 234 -7.65 19.91 -14.97
C GLY A 234 -8.09 21.13 -15.78
N SER A 235 -7.32 22.22 -15.82
CA SER A 235 -7.66 23.45 -16.54
C SER A 235 -6.53 23.93 -17.44
N ALA A 236 -6.73 23.88 -18.75
CA ALA A 236 -5.78 24.41 -19.73
C ALA A 236 -5.52 25.91 -19.52
N ALA A 237 -6.51 26.69 -19.10
CA ALA A 237 -6.35 28.10 -18.77
C ALA A 237 -5.42 28.31 -17.57
N ALA A 238 -5.54 27.48 -16.53
CA ALA A 238 -4.65 27.54 -15.36
C ALA A 238 -3.21 27.16 -15.73
N TYR A 239 -3.01 26.20 -16.62
CA TYR A 239 -1.69 25.84 -17.14
C TYR A 239 -1.07 27.01 -17.91
N ALA A 240 -1.85 27.68 -18.78
CA ALA A 240 -1.39 28.83 -19.55
C ALA A 240 -0.99 30.01 -18.65
N GLU A 241 -1.78 30.31 -17.63
CA GLU A 241 -1.46 31.39 -16.69
C GLU A 241 -0.22 31.09 -15.84
N ALA A 242 -0.08 29.84 -15.34
CA ALA A 242 1.11 29.42 -14.61
C ALA A 242 2.37 29.47 -15.52
N ALA A 243 2.25 29.02 -16.77
CA ALA A 243 3.32 29.07 -17.75
C ALA A 243 3.78 30.50 -18.03
N LYS A 244 2.84 31.46 -18.16
CA LYS A 244 3.20 32.91 -18.32
C LYS A 244 3.96 33.45 -17.11
N ARG A 245 3.50 33.14 -15.88
CA ARG A 245 4.16 33.63 -14.66
C ARG A 245 5.57 33.10 -14.49
N ILE A 246 5.80 31.81 -14.83
CA ILE A 246 7.12 31.18 -14.67
C ILE A 246 8.05 31.42 -15.85
N ALA A 247 7.59 31.97 -16.99
CA ALA A 247 8.30 31.99 -18.26
C ALA A 247 9.74 32.52 -18.16
N ALA A 248 9.95 33.63 -17.47
CA ALA A 248 11.29 34.25 -17.32
C ALA A 248 12.26 33.29 -16.57
N GLY A 249 11.82 32.69 -15.47
CA GLY A 249 12.61 31.70 -14.73
C GLY A 249 12.81 30.40 -15.50
N ALA A 250 11.75 29.89 -16.14
CA ALA A 250 11.82 28.68 -16.94
C ALA A 250 12.79 28.83 -18.15
N GLN A 251 12.90 30.02 -18.73
CA GLN A 251 13.90 30.27 -19.78
C GLN A 251 15.34 30.14 -19.30
N GLN A 252 15.62 30.53 -18.06
CA GLN A 252 16.95 30.48 -17.44
C GLN A 252 17.27 29.09 -16.83
N ALA A 253 16.31 28.19 -16.75
CA ALA A 253 16.47 26.89 -16.15
C ALA A 253 17.23 25.92 -17.06
N ASP A 254 18.16 25.15 -16.50
CA ASP A 254 18.75 23.96 -17.12
C ASP A 254 17.78 22.76 -17.11
N ALA A 255 16.88 22.73 -16.11
CA ALA A 255 15.93 21.66 -15.92
C ALA A 255 14.52 22.16 -15.55
N LEU A 256 13.49 21.51 -16.09
CA LEU A 256 12.08 21.80 -15.85
C LEU A 256 11.44 20.59 -15.15
N PHE A 257 10.96 20.78 -13.92
CA PHE A 257 10.27 19.76 -13.13
C PHE A 257 8.77 19.92 -13.23
N ILE A 258 8.09 18.88 -13.74
CA ILE A 258 6.64 18.82 -13.96
C ILE A 258 6.10 17.55 -13.32
N PRO A 259 5.85 17.53 -12.00
CA PRO A 259 5.39 16.35 -11.26
C PRO A 259 3.87 16.16 -11.42
N ASP A 260 3.42 15.79 -12.60
CA ASP A 260 2.01 15.49 -12.86
C ASP A 260 1.89 14.24 -13.73
N ALA A 261 0.68 13.78 -13.98
CA ALA A 261 0.37 12.56 -14.69
C ALA A 261 -0.46 12.79 -15.95
N GLY A 262 -0.53 11.76 -16.79
CA GLY A 262 -1.46 11.70 -17.93
C GLY A 262 -1.33 12.90 -18.87
N ASP A 263 -2.48 13.45 -19.26
CA ASP A 263 -2.56 14.48 -20.29
C ASP A 263 -2.16 15.90 -19.77
N ALA A 264 -1.97 16.09 -18.46
CA ALA A 264 -1.56 17.35 -17.89
C ALA A 264 -0.14 17.76 -18.35
N VAL A 265 0.79 16.81 -18.36
CA VAL A 265 2.20 17.05 -18.69
C VAL A 265 2.39 17.60 -20.11
N PRO A 266 1.82 16.99 -21.18
CA PRO A 266 1.88 17.55 -22.54
C PRO A 266 1.21 18.92 -22.65
N GLN A 267 0.09 19.16 -21.96
CA GLN A 267 -0.61 20.43 -21.98
C GLN A 267 0.22 21.54 -21.30
N ILE A 268 0.90 21.26 -20.19
CA ILE A 268 1.79 22.17 -19.51
C ILE A 268 2.98 22.53 -20.41
N LEU A 269 3.57 21.52 -21.11
CA LEU A 269 4.65 21.79 -22.07
C LEU A 269 4.19 22.67 -23.22
N ALA A 270 3.01 22.42 -23.77
CA ALA A 270 2.43 23.28 -24.82
C ALA A 270 2.18 24.71 -24.31
N ALA A 271 1.69 24.86 -23.08
CA ALA A 271 1.48 26.16 -22.45
C ALA A 271 2.82 26.92 -22.23
N LEU A 272 3.89 26.25 -21.82
CA LEU A 272 5.22 26.81 -21.70
C LEU A 272 5.75 27.30 -23.07
N GLN A 273 5.59 26.49 -24.11
CA GLN A 273 5.96 26.87 -25.48
C GLN A 273 5.18 28.11 -25.95
N ALA A 274 3.87 28.15 -25.71
CA ALA A 274 3.03 29.30 -26.04
C ALA A 274 3.43 30.57 -25.23
N ALA A 275 3.99 30.40 -24.02
CA ALA A 275 4.55 31.47 -23.22
C ALA A 275 6.00 31.85 -23.60
N GLY A 276 6.52 31.31 -24.72
CA GLY A 276 7.85 31.61 -25.25
C GLY A 276 8.99 30.80 -24.61
N VAL A 277 8.70 29.82 -23.77
CA VAL A 277 9.74 28.97 -23.19
C VAL A 277 10.05 27.82 -24.15
N ASN A 278 11.30 27.75 -24.61
CA ASN A 278 11.77 26.65 -25.44
C ASN A 278 12.25 25.50 -24.52
N PRO A 279 11.56 24.34 -24.51
CA PRO A 279 12.00 23.19 -23.73
C PRO A 279 13.19 22.46 -24.36
N ALA A 280 13.51 22.70 -25.63
CA ALA A 280 14.65 22.06 -26.28
C ALA A 280 15.98 22.42 -25.55
N GLY A 281 16.80 21.42 -25.27
CA GLY A 281 18.05 21.57 -24.53
C GLY A 281 17.90 21.64 -23.01
N LYS A 282 16.68 21.72 -22.48
CA LYS A 282 16.40 21.63 -21.05
C LYS A 282 16.14 20.18 -20.65
N GLN A 283 16.57 19.82 -19.44
CA GLN A 283 16.23 18.51 -18.90
C GLN A 283 14.80 18.53 -18.36
N LEU A 284 13.90 17.84 -19.03
CA LEU A 284 12.55 17.61 -18.50
C LEU A 284 12.61 16.56 -17.40
N MET A 285 11.95 16.81 -16.28
CA MET A 285 11.96 15.95 -15.10
C MET A 285 10.54 15.73 -14.57
N GLY A 286 10.24 14.48 -14.19
CA GLY A 286 9.00 14.10 -13.52
C GLY A 286 9.26 13.22 -12.31
N THR A 287 8.19 12.67 -11.77
CA THR A 287 8.20 11.62 -10.74
C THR A 287 7.77 10.28 -11.33
N GLY A 288 7.61 9.23 -10.53
CA GLY A 288 7.07 7.94 -10.97
C GLY A 288 5.69 8.01 -11.66
N LEU A 289 4.99 9.13 -11.55
CA LEU A 289 3.77 9.38 -12.33
C LEU A 289 4.02 9.43 -13.85
N TRP A 290 5.28 9.60 -14.27
CA TRP A 290 5.68 9.53 -15.68
C TRP A 290 5.88 8.10 -16.18
N ASP A 291 5.83 7.10 -15.31
CA ASP A 291 5.87 5.68 -15.70
C ASP A 291 4.54 5.25 -16.37
N ASN A 292 4.31 5.83 -17.54
CA ASN A 292 3.08 5.70 -18.29
C ASN A 292 3.38 5.56 -19.79
N PRO A 293 2.90 4.49 -20.45
CA PRO A 293 3.15 4.27 -21.89
C PRO A 293 2.70 5.43 -22.79
N ARG A 294 1.63 6.15 -22.44
CA ARG A 294 1.16 7.31 -23.21
C ARG A 294 2.14 8.48 -23.12
N LEU A 295 2.71 8.75 -21.95
CA LEU A 295 3.75 9.76 -21.79
C LEU A 295 5.03 9.34 -22.52
N ALA A 296 5.42 8.08 -22.41
CA ALA A 296 6.59 7.55 -23.10
C ALA A 296 6.49 7.65 -24.64
N ALA A 297 5.28 7.52 -25.19
CA ALA A 297 5.02 7.65 -26.62
C ALA A 297 4.98 9.12 -27.10
N ASN A 298 4.99 10.11 -26.20
CA ASN A 298 4.89 11.53 -26.58
C ASN A 298 6.25 12.10 -27.00
N PRO A 299 6.45 12.53 -28.26
CA PRO A 299 7.74 13.05 -28.73
C PRO A 299 8.22 14.29 -27.97
N ALA A 300 7.29 15.11 -27.41
CA ALA A 300 7.63 16.31 -26.63
C ALA A 300 8.34 15.98 -25.31
N LEU A 301 8.25 14.74 -24.86
CA LEU A 301 8.91 14.25 -23.64
C LEU A 301 10.19 13.47 -23.92
N ALA A 302 10.62 13.36 -25.18
CA ALA A 302 11.85 12.65 -25.51
C ALA A 302 13.06 13.25 -24.75
N GLY A 303 13.86 12.41 -24.12
CA GLY A 303 14.95 12.81 -23.23
C GLY A 303 14.53 13.17 -21.80
N GLY A 304 13.24 13.21 -21.52
CA GLY A 304 12.70 13.42 -20.17
C GLY A 304 13.08 12.29 -19.20
N ILE A 305 13.32 12.64 -17.94
CA ILE A 305 13.73 11.68 -16.89
C ILE A 305 12.76 11.72 -15.72
N TYR A 306 12.67 10.58 -15.04
CA TYR A 306 11.92 10.45 -13.79
C TYR A 306 12.52 9.34 -12.92
N ALA A 307 12.27 9.37 -11.62
CA ALA A 307 12.68 8.30 -10.72
C ALA A 307 11.55 7.27 -10.58
N ALA A 308 11.91 6.00 -10.63
CA ALA A 308 11.01 4.88 -10.39
C ALA A 308 11.78 3.62 -9.98
N PRO A 309 11.15 2.63 -9.36
CA PRO A 309 11.73 1.30 -9.21
C PRO A 309 12.10 0.67 -10.56
N ASP A 310 13.12 -0.18 -10.58
CA ASP A 310 13.45 -0.98 -11.77
C ASP A 310 12.24 -1.88 -12.10
N PRO A 311 11.70 -1.80 -13.32
CA PRO A 311 10.49 -2.54 -13.69
C PRO A 311 10.66 -4.06 -13.76
N ALA A 312 11.89 -4.56 -13.80
CA ALA A 312 12.15 -6.00 -13.94
C ALA A 312 11.63 -6.81 -12.74
N GLY A 313 11.84 -6.30 -11.52
CA GLY A 313 11.36 -6.95 -10.30
C GLY A 313 9.85 -7.03 -10.23
N TYR A 314 9.18 -5.92 -10.53
CA TYR A 314 7.71 -5.89 -10.55
C TYR A 314 7.12 -6.81 -11.63
N ARG A 315 7.70 -6.85 -12.83
CA ARG A 315 7.23 -7.77 -13.89
C ARG A 315 7.31 -9.23 -13.44
N ALA A 316 8.44 -9.65 -12.90
CA ALA A 316 8.61 -11.01 -12.40
C ALA A 316 7.63 -11.34 -11.26
N PHE A 317 7.34 -10.40 -10.36
CA PHE A 317 6.31 -10.55 -9.34
C PHE A 317 4.90 -10.65 -9.96
N ALA A 318 4.57 -9.77 -10.89
CA ALA A 318 3.26 -9.75 -11.53
C ALA A 318 2.95 -11.06 -12.29
N ASP A 319 3.96 -11.65 -12.95
CA ASP A 319 3.84 -12.94 -13.63
C ASP A 319 3.53 -14.07 -12.63
N ARG A 320 4.25 -14.14 -11.51
CA ARG A 320 4.00 -15.15 -10.46
C ARG A 320 2.63 -14.95 -9.81
N TYR A 321 2.26 -13.70 -9.54
CA TYR A 321 0.96 -13.36 -9.00
C TYR A 321 -0.17 -13.77 -9.96
N ALA A 322 -0.07 -13.42 -11.25
CA ALA A 322 -1.08 -13.76 -12.25
C ALA A 322 -1.20 -15.28 -12.47
N ALA A 323 -0.08 -16.01 -12.44
CA ALA A 323 -0.07 -17.47 -12.52
C ALA A 323 -0.83 -18.13 -11.35
N ARG A 324 -0.77 -17.54 -10.14
CA ARG A 324 -1.45 -18.09 -8.96
C ARG A 324 -2.91 -17.66 -8.85
N PHE A 325 -3.24 -16.40 -9.17
CA PHE A 325 -4.55 -15.80 -8.89
C PHE A 325 -5.39 -15.51 -10.14
N GLY A 326 -4.88 -15.80 -11.35
CA GLY A 326 -5.61 -15.69 -12.61
C GLY A 326 -5.81 -14.26 -13.13
N SER A 327 -5.25 -13.26 -12.47
CA SER A 327 -5.34 -11.85 -12.88
C SER A 327 -4.11 -11.07 -12.45
N PRO A 328 -3.73 -9.98 -13.17
CA PRO A 328 -2.58 -9.18 -12.77
C PRO A 328 -2.84 -8.44 -11.43
N PRO A 329 -1.79 -8.20 -10.63
CA PRO A 329 -1.90 -7.42 -9.40
C PRO A 329 -2.09 -5.93 -9.70
N VAL A 330 -2.69 -5.18 -8.77
CA VAL A 330 -2.54 -3.72 -8.77
C VAL A 330 -1.10 -3.33 -8.42
N ARG A 331 -0.65 -2.16 -8.88
CA ARG A 331 0.76 -1.73 -8.69
C ARG A 331 1.23 -1.77 -7.24
N THR A 332 0.36 -1.40 -6.30
CA THR A 332 0.68 -1.35 -4.86
C THR A 332 0.71 -2.73 -4.18
N ALA A 333 0.32 -3.80 -4.87
CA ALA A 333 0.32 -5.14 -4.28
C ALA A 333 1.71 -5.62 -3.85
N SER A 334 2.77 -5.18 -4.56
CA SER A 334 4.17 -5.46 -4.20
C SER A 334 4.53 -5.00 -2.78
N LEU A 335 3.86 -3.95 -2.26
CA LEU A 335 4.10 -3.45 -0.90
C LEU A 335 3.74 -4.49 0.16
N ALA A 336 2.60 -5.18 0.01
CA ALA A 336 2.19 -6.23 0.94
C ALA A 336 3.08 -7.47 0.81
N HIS A 337 3.50 -7.81 -0.41
CA HIS A 337 4.48 -8.87 -0.63
C HIS A 337 5.80 -8.58 0.10
N ASP A 338 6.33 -7.37 -0.06
CA ASP A 338 7.60 -6.96 0.55
C ASP A 338 7.49 -6.89 2.09
N ALA A 339 6.36 -6.38 2.62
CA ALA A 339 6.13 -6.31 4.06
C ALA A 339 6.06 -7.70 4.72
N VAL A 340 5.35 -8.66 4.09
CA VAL A 340 5.27 -10.03 4.61
C VAL A 340 6.61 -10.75 4.46
N SER A 341 7.31 -10.56 3.33
CA SER A 341 8.65 -11.11 3.12
C SER A 341 9.63 -10.59 4.16
N LEU A 342 9.57 -9.29 4.51
CA LEU A 342 10.34 -8.69 5.58
C LEU A 342 10.08 -9.40 6.92
N MET A 343 8.82 -9.59 7.32
CA MET A 343 8.47 -10.28 8.57
C MET A 343 8.96 -11.72 8.56
N ALA A 344 8.82 -12.42 7.44
CA ALA A 344 9.32 -13.78 7.29
C ALA A 344 10.85 -13.88 7.42
N VAL A 345 11.59 -12.94 6.84
CA VAL A 345 13.06 -12.86 6.97
C VAL A 345 13.47 -12.60 8.41
N ILE A 346 12.82 -11.66 9.11
CA ILE A 346 13.12 -11.37 10.52
C ILE A 346 12.87 -12.60 11.38
N VAL A 347 11.72 -13.25 11.26
CA VAL A 347 11.38 -14.46 12.04
C VAL A 347 12.37 -15.59 11.76
N ARG A 348 12.76 -15.79 10.52
CA ARG A 348 13.71 -16.83 10.13
C ARG A 348 15.12 -16.59 10.67
N THR A 349 15.56 -15.33 10.69
CA THR A 349 16.96 -14.97 11.07
C THR A 349 17.15 -14.68 12.54
N GLN A 350 16.10 -14.17 13.21
CA GLN A 350 16.15 -13.72 14.61
C GLN A 350 15.21 -14.50 15.54
N GLY A 351 14.46 -15.46 14.98
CA GLY A 351 13.52 -16.29 15.73
C GLY A 351 12.18 -15.60 16.00
N PRO A 352 11.28 -16.30 16.71
CA PRO A 352 9.89 -15.88 16.94
C PRO A 352 9.73 -14.53 17.66
N MET A 353 10.74 -14.12 18.44
CA MET A 353 10.75 -12.85 19.17
C MET A 353 11.50 -11.73 18.45
N GLY A 354 12.00 -11.99 17.23
CA GLY A 354 12.86 -11.07 16.49
C GLY A 354 12.18 -9.82 15.93
N ILE A 355 10.84 -9.82 15.81
CA ILE A 355 10.13 -8.66 15.27
C ILE A 355 10.19 -7.50 16.26
N SER A 356 10.94 -6.47 15.90
CA SER A 356 11.18 -5.28 16.72
C SER A 356 11.48 -4.06 15.87
N ASP A 357 11.37 -2.87 16.44
CA ASP A 357 11.77 -1.62 15.78
C ASP A 357 13.23 -1.70 15.26
N THR A 358 14.14 -2.24 16.05
CA THR A 358 15.55 -2.38 15.68
C THR A 358 15.72 -3.31 14.46
N ALA A 359 14.99 -4.42 14.42
CA ALA A 359 15.06 -5.34 13.28
C ALA A 359 14.49 -4.71 12.00
N ILE A 360 13.37 -3.97 12.12
CA ILE A 360 12.74 -3.27 10.99
C ILE A 360 13.62 -2.12 10.48
N GLN A 361 14.28 -1.38 11.37
CA GLN A 361 15.16 -0.26 11.04
C GLN A 361 16.59 -0.70 10.65
N ASN A 362 16.80 -1.94 10.25
CA ASN A 362 18.11 -2.41 9.82
C ASN A 362 18.72 -1.44 8.78
N PRO A 363 19.88 -0.81 9.09
CA PRO A 363 20.47 0.21 8.21
C PRO A 363 20.92 -0.35 6.84
N SER A 364 21.21 -1.65 6.75
CA SER A 364 21.50 -2.32 5.48
C SER A 364 20.26 -2.45 4.59
N GLY A 365 19.06 -2.30 5.16
CA GLY A 365 17.80 -2.43 4.45
C GLY A 365 17.47 -3.87 4.07
N PHE A 366 16.49 -4.00 3.18
CA PHE A 366 15.92 -5.25 2.71
C PHE A 366 15.78 -5.22 1.20
N SER A 367 15.82 -6.38 0.58
CA SER A 367 15.55 -6.54 -0.84
C SER A 367 14.08 -6.90 -1.03
N GLY A 368 13.37 -6.13 -1.85
CA GLY A 368 11.96 -6.35 -2.19
C GLY A 368 11.73 -6.47 -3.69
N VAL A 369 10.48 -6.59 -4.07
CA VAL A 369 10.02 -6.64 -5.47
C VAL A 369 10.47 -5.40 -6.24
N ASP A 370 10.38 -4.24 -5.59
CA ASP A 370 10.70 -2.94 -6.17
C ASP A 370 12.11 -2.44 -5.81
N GLY A 371 13.05 -3.38 -5.65
CA GLY A 371 14.42 -3.07 -5.29
C GLY A 371 14.65 -2.99 -3.78
N VAL A 372 15.80 -2.44 -3.39
CA VAL A 372 16.16 -2.31 -1.98
C VAL A 372 15.36 -1.19 -1.30
N PHE A 373 15.00 -1.42 -0.03
CA PHE A 373 14.37 -0.42 0.81
C PHE A 373 14.86 -0.53 2.25
N ARG A 374 14.78 0.55 3.01
CA ARG A 374 14.98 0.57 4.48
C ARG A 374 14.04 1.56 5.13
N PHE A 375 13.82 1.38 6.42
CA PHE A 375 13.05 2.33 7.24
C PHE A 375 13.97 3.28 7.98
N LEU A 376 13.55 4.53 8.08
CA LEU A 376 14.24 5.58 8.80
C LEU A 376 13.68 5.72 10.22
N ALA A 377 14.39 6.45 11.07
CA ALA A 377 14.01 6.63 12.48
C ALA A 377 12.69 7.38 12.68
N ASP A 378 12.30 8.20 11.72
CA ASP A 378 11.03 8.93 11.69
C ASP A 378 9.84 8.07 11.22
N GLY A 379 10.08 6.82 10.82
CA GLY A 379 9.07 5.89 10.31
C GLY A 379 8.84 5.95 8.79
N THR A 380 9.49 6.85 8.07
CA THR A 380 9.45 6.86 6.61
C THR A 380 10.34 5.77 6.03
N ASN A 381 10.20 5.49 4.73
CA ASN A 381 11.10 4.57 4.04
C ASN A 381 12.00 5.31 3.04
N GLN A 382 13.16 4.74 2.82
CA GLN A 382 14.03 5.08 1.71
C GLN A 382 14.10 3.90 0.74
N ARG A 383 13.95 4.18 -0.57
CA ARG A 383 14.02 3.17 -1.63
C ARG A 383 15.19 3.43 -2.57
N GLY A 384 15.81 2.36 -3.05
CA GLY A 384 16.73 2.42 -4.17
C GLY A 384 15.93 2.56 -5.47
N LEU A 385 15.89 3.77 -6.03
CA LEU A 385 15.20 4.05 -7.29
C LEU A 385 16.18 4.15 -8.46
N ALA A 386 15.78 3.63 -9.62
CA ALA A 386 16.43 3.92 -10.89
C ALA A 386 16.03 5.31 -11.39
N VAL A 387 16.84 5.89 -12.27
CA VAL A 387 16.40 7.00 -13.09
C VAL A 387 16.04 6.46 -14.46
N MET A 388 14.79 6.66 -14.84
CA MET A 388 14.24 6.26 -16.12
C MET A 388 14.32 7.42 -17.10
N ARG A 389 14.50 7.11 -18.40
CA ARG A 389 14.51 8.09 -19.49
C ARG A 389 13.54 7.68 -20.58
N ILE A 390 12.80 8.66 -21.07
CA ILE A 390 11.90 8.50 -22.22
C ILE A 390 12.74 8.63 -23.51
N GLU A 391 12.81 7.57 -24.31
CA GLU A 391 13.57 7.55 -25.55
C GLU A 391 12.80 6.79 -26.64
N ASN A 392 12.69 7.37 -27.85
CA ASN A 392 12.13 6.71 -29.04
C ASN A 392 10.78 6.01 -28.82
N GLY A 393 9.90 6.64 -28.04
CA GLY A 393 8.57 6.09 -27.74
C GLY A 393 8.56 4.97 -26.69
N GLY A 394 9.67 4.75 -25.98
CA GLY A 394 9.82 3.78 -24.91
C GLY A 394 10.48 4.36 -23.67
N ILE A 395 10.71 3.51 -22.69
CA ILE A 395 11.35 3.85 -21.42
C ILE A 395 12.61 3.01 -21.26
N ARG A 396 13.71 3.65 -20.90
CA ARG A 396 14.99 3.00 -20.62
C ARG A 396 15.56 3.45 -19.29
N VAL A 397 16.31 2.57 -18.62
CA VAL A 397 17.09 2.90 -17.43
C VAL A 397 18.27 3.78 -17.84
N ALA A 398 18.29 5.03 -17.36
CA ALA A 398 19.39 5.98 -17.57
C ALA A 398 20.46 5.85 -16.47
N ASP A 399 20.02 5.56 -15.24
CA ASP A 399 20.89 5.32 -14.09
C ASP A 399 20.27 4.22 -13.22
N PRO A 400 20.96 3.09 -13.00
CA PRO A 400 20.39 1.94 -12.33
C PRO A 400 20.09 2.24 -10.84
N ALA A 401 19.11 1.53 -10.30
CA ALA A 401 18.83 1.55 -8.87
C ALA A 401 20.03 0.98 -8.09
N PRO A 402 20.38 1.56 -6.92
CA PRO A 402 21.39 0.98 -6.04
C PRO A 402 20.94 -0.39 -5.56
N ARG A 403 21.89 -1.31 -5.40
CA ARG A 403 21.62 -2.67 -4.93
C ARG A 403 21.78 -2.84 -3.41
N SER A 404 22.30 -1.82 -2.74
CA SER A 404 22.46 -1.78 -1.28
C SER A 404 22.52 -0.33 -0.79
N PHE A 405 22.27 -0.12 0.50
CA PHE A 405 22.46 1.18 1.16
C PHE A 405 23.85 1.33 1.78
N THR A 406 24.67 0.29 1.78
CA THR A 406 26.05 0.32 2.28
C THR A 406 26.99 0.70 1.15
N GLY A 407 27.68 1.84 1.30
CA GLY A 407 28.73 2.28 0.37
C GLY A 407 28.25 3.09 -0.84
N ALA A 408 26.97 3.43 -0.96
CA ALA A 408 26.47 4.34 -1.97
C ALA A 408 26.17 5.70 -1.34
N ALA A 409 26.74 6.78 -1.89
CA ALA A 409 26.14 8.10 -1.75
C ALA A 409 24.81 8.07 -2.53
N LEU A 410 23.69 8.03 -1.81
CA LEU A 410 22.34 8.07 -2.36
C LEU A 410 21.98 9.51 -2.71
#